data_79232c8b785b4f2a2a36116f1951c7b0
#
_entry.id   79232c8b785b4f2a2a36116f1951c7b0
#
_cell.length_a   1.000
_cell.length_b   1.000
_cell.length_c   1.000
_cell.angle_alpha   90.00
_cell.angle_beta   90.00
_cell.angle_gamma   90.00
#
_symmetry.space_group_name_H-M   'P 1'
#
loop_
_entity.id
_entity.type
_entity.pdbx_description
1 polymer ?
#
loop_
_entity_poly.entity_id
_entity_poly.type
_entity_poly.pdbx_seq_one_letter_code
_entity_poly.pdbx_strand_id
1 'polypeptide(L)'
;LGGAIYDLDMRLRPYGRGGPMALTVAGYESYYRDHGELWERQATLKARVVAGSDDVGAAYMSVAAAFAYGDGLTAEEAAAIYSVRARKEDKVAREGDRLHNVKSGHGGVVDIEFLAQALQIRHGHADLELRSTNTVEAIDVLLVAGHLTTHQADRLRATYVFLRFVEDRLQIVDNRPMSALPSDPVALGKLTRRLGYEESETFLTEYHRRTEEVRDIFEDVFTRLRGAG
;
A
#
# COMPACT_ATOMS: atom_id res chain seq x y z
N LEU A 1 -15.74 25.90 19.74
CA LEU A 1 -15.24 25.50 18.41
C LEU A 1 -14.45 24.20 18.55
N GLY A 2 -15.10 23.03 18.63
CA GLY A 2 -14.48 21.74 18.67
C GLY A 2 -14.72 21.04 17.34
N GLY A 3 -13.94 21.37 16.31
CA GLY A 3 -13.88 20.59 15.09
C GLY A 3 -12.81 19.52 15.25
N ALA A 4 -13.10 18.26 14.92
CA ALA A 4 -12.09 17.23 14.80
C ALA A 4 -11.13 17.61 13.67
N ILE A 5 -9.81 17.64 13.95
CA ILE A 5 -8.77 17.94 12.95
C ILE A 5 -8.57 16.72 12.04
N TYR A 6 -8.87 15.53 12.55
CA TYR A 6 -8.73 14.26 11.81
C TYR A 6 -9.96 13.39 12.04
N ASP A 7 -10.39 12.70 10.98
CA ASP A 7 -11.38 11.64 11.08
C ASP A 7 -10.72 10.34 11.53
N LEU A 8 -11.25 9.73 12.59
CA LEU A 8 -10.82 8.41 13.04
C LEU A 8 -11.59 7.33 12.28
N ASP A 9 -10.86 6.59 11.44
CA ASP A 9 -11.43 5.44 10.74
C ASP A 9 -11.20 4.15 11.54
N MET A 10 -12.25 3.67 12.18
CA MET A 10 -12.21 2.46 12.99
C MET A 10 -12.75 1.21 12.27
N ARG A 11 -12.86 1.26 10.93
CA ARG A 11 -13.40 0.13 10.16
C ARG A 11 -12.48 -1.09 10.11
N LEU A 12 -11.17 -0.90 10.33
CA LEU A 12 -10.18 -1.99 10.35
C LEU A 12 -10.12 -2.76 11.67
N ARG A 13 -11.00 -2.46 12.64
CA ARG A 13 -11.09 -3.28 13.85
C ARG A 13 -11.79 -4.61 13.60
N PRO A 14 -11.55 -5.64 14.43
CA PRO A 14 -12.26 -6.90 14.35
C PRO A 14 -13.78 -6.75 14.24
N TYR A 15 -14.40 -7.53 13.35
CA TYR A 15 -15.83 -7.47 13.01
C TYR A 15 -16.29 -6.12 12.40
N GLY A 16 -15.37 -5.24 12.01
CA GLY A 16 -15.67 -3.98 11.34
C GLY A 16 -16.63 -3.09 12.13
N ARG A 17 -17.63 -2.52 11.46
CA ARG A 17 -18.60 -1.60 12.09
C ARG A 17 -19.49 -2.27 13.14
N GLY A 18 -19.74 -3.58 13.06
CA GLY A 18 -20.54 -4.35 14.00
C GLY A 18 -19.77 -4.81 15.24
N GLY A 19 -18.46 -4.68 15.22
CA GLY A 19 -17.60 -5.14 16.32
C GLY A 19 -17.47 -4.17 17.47
N PRO A 20 -16.99 -4.65 18.62
CA PRO A 20 -16.71 -3.81 19.79
C PRO A 20 -15.63 -2.75 19.46
N MET A 21 -15.67 -1.62 20.16
CA MET A 21 -14.71 -0.53 19.96
C MET A 21 -13.30 -0.89 20.44
N ALA A 22 -13.20 -1.78 21.40
CA ALA A 22 -11.95 -2.30 21.95
C ALA A 22 -12.09 -3.79 22.26
N LEU A 23 -10.97 -4.51 22.11
CA LEU A 23 -10.84 -5.92 22.46
C LEU A 23 -9.61 -6.10 23.35
N THR A 24 -9.61 -7.16 24.15
CA THR A 24 -8.40 -7.63 24.81
C THR A 24 -7.41 -8.20 23.79
N VAL A 25 -6.14 -8.33 24.16
CA VAL A 25 -5.12 -8.97 23.31
C VAL A 25 -5.54 -10.40 22.95
N ALA A 26 -6.05 -11.17 23.91
CA ALA A 26 -6.59 -12.53 23.68
C ALA A 26 -7.80 -12.52 22.74
N GLY A 27 -8.64 -11.48 22.79
CA GLY A 27 -9.75 -11.30 21.86
C GLY A 27 -9.27 -11.07 20.41
N TYR A 28 -8.21 -10.31 20.21
CA TYR A 28 -7.56 -10.16 18.89
C TYR A 28 -6.96 -11.48 18.40
N GLU A 29 -6.26 -12.21 19.25
CA GLU A 29 -5.68 -13.51 18.92
C GLU A 29 -6.75 -14.51 18.45
N SER A 30 -7.86 -14.62 19.20
CA SER A 30 -8.99 -15.47 18.80
C SER A 30 -9.61 -15.03 17.49
N TYR A 31 -9.82 -13.72 17.32
CA TYR A 31 -10.37 -13.17 16.08
C TYR A 31 -9.49 -13.51 14.87
N TYR A 32 -8.19 -13.24 14.94
CA TYR A 32 -7.29 -13.50 13.83
C TYR A 32 -7.16 -14.97 13.48
N ARG A 33 -7.20 -15.87 14.48
CA ARG A 33 -7.19 -17.31 14.28
C ARG A 33 -8.47 -17.83 13.61
N ASP A 34 -9.64 -17.34 14.04
CA ASP A 34 -10.93 -17.91 13.70
C ASP A 34 -11.61 -17.17 12.52
N HIS A 35 -11.30 -15.91 12.30
CA HIS A 35 -11.97 -15.00 11.36
C HIS A 35 -11.03 -14.11 10.54
N GLY A 36 -9.72 -14.13 10.81
CA GLY A 36 -8.76 -13.27 10.11
C GLY A 36 -8.70 -13.53 8.61
N GLU A 37 -8.83 -12.48 7.80
CA GLU A 37 -8.80 -12.56 6.35
C GLU A 37 -7.46 -12.06 5.77
N LEU A 38 -7.13 -12.49 4.56
CA LEU A 38 -5.87 -12.16 3.89
C LEU A 38 -5.64 -10.65 3.73
N TRP A 39 -6.69 -9.87 3.44
CA TRP A 39 -6.58 -8.41 3.35
C TRP A 39 -6.26 -7.76 4.72
N GLU A 40 -6.68 -8.40 5.82
CA GLU A 40 -6.33 -7.93 7.16
C GLU A 40 -4.86 -8.19 7.48
N ARG A 41 -4.28 -9.30 6.97
CA ARG A 41 -2.83 -9.53 7.06
C ARG A 41 -2.06 -8.37 6.42
N GLN A 42 -2.44 -7.91 5.21
CA GLN A 42 -1.83 -6.76 4.56
C GLN A 42 -2.01 -5.47 5.37
N ALA A 43 -3.20 -5.21 5.90
CA ALA A 43 -3.47 -4.03 6.73
C ALA A 43 -2.64 -4.04 8.01
N THR A 44 -2.50 -5.20 8.64
CA THR A 44 -1.78 -5.40 9.91
C THR A 44 -0.27 -5.16 9.79
N LEU A 45 0.33 -5.34 8.59
CA LEU A 45 1.73 -4.97 8.34
C LEU A 45 2.06 -3.50 8.65
N LYS A 46 1.04 -2.63 8.62
CA LYS A 46 1.18 -1.20 8.92
C LYS A 46 0.84 -0.84 10.36
N ALA A 47 0.48 -1.84 11.18
CA ALA A 47 0.14 -1.62 12.57
C ALA A 47 1.35 -1.13 13.39
N ARG A 48 1.10 -0.19 14.28
CA ARG A 48 2.08 0.32 15.25
C ARG A 48 1.38 0.82 16.49
N VAL A 49 2.05 0.71 17.62
CA VAL A 49 1.59 1.31 18.87
C VAL A 49 1.78 2.83 18.80
N VAL A 50 0.75 3.58 19.12
CA VAL A 50 0.78 5.06 19.10
C VAL A 50 0.53 5.67 20.48
N ALA A 51 -0.12 4.92 21.38
CA ALA A 51 -0.40 5.33 22.76
C ALA A 51 -0.84 4.13 23.60
N GLY A 52 -0.77 4.24 24.92
CA GLY A 52 -1.24 3.23 25.87
C GLY A 52 -0.11 2.62 26.67
N SER A 53 -0.36 1.46 27.32
CA SER A 53 0.65 0.70 28.07
C SER A 53 1.58 -0.02 27.10
N ASP A 54 2.90 0.09 27.35
CA ASP A 54 3.93 -0.58 26.56
C ASP A 54 3.76 -2.11 26.58
N ASP A 55 3.40 -2.70 27.72
CA ASP A 55 3.18 -4.14 27.85
C ASP A 55 2.01 -4.63 26.98
N VAL A 56 0.89 -3.90 27.01
CA VAL A 56 -0.28 -4.22 26.18
C VAL A 56 0.04 -4.02 24.71
N GLY A 57 0.78 -2.94 24.38
CA GLY A 57 1.23 -2.64 23.04
C GLY A 57 2.14 -3.74 22.48
N ALA A 58 3.15 -4.16 23.25
CA ALA A 58 4.07 -5.24 22.87
C ALA A 58 3.33 -6.58 22.71
N ALA A 59 2.43 -6.92 23.62
CA ALA A 59 1.62 -8.13 23.52
C ALA A 59 0.72 -8.14 22.26
N TYR A 60 0.07 -7.00 21.97
CA TYR A 60 -0.71 -6.87 20.72
C TYR A 60 0.17 -7.00 19.48
N MET A 61 1.34 -6.33 19.44
CA MET A 61 2.24 -6.40 18.28
C MET A 61 2.77 -7.81 18.04
N SER A 62 2.95 -8.62 19.09
CA SER A 62 3.30 -10.04 18.95
C SER A 62 2.19 -10.82 18.26
N VAL A 63 0.93 -10.66 18.70
CA VAL A 63 -0.25 -11.28 18.07
C VAL A 63 -0.42 -10.81 16.61
N ALA A 64 -0.28 -9.50 16.38
CA ALA A 64 -0.38 -8.90 15.06
C ALA A 64 0.70 -9.43 14.09
N ALA A 65 1.94 -9.58 14.56
CA ALA A 65 3.03 -10.14 13.77
C ALA A 65 2.81 -11.63 13.45
N ALA A 66 2.37 -12.42 14.43
CA ALA A 66 2.05 -13.83 14.22
C ALA A 66 0.94 -14.00 13.16
N PHE A 67 -0.08 -13.15 13.19
CA PHE A 67 -1.15 -13.15 12.19
C PHE A 67 -0.66 -12.66 10.82
N ALA A 68 0.03 -11.51 10.76
CA ALA A 68 0.41 -10.90 9.50
C ALA A 68 1.38 -11.77 8.69
N TYR A 69 2.38 -12.33 9.35
CA TYR A 69 3.43 -13.10 8.67
C TYR A 69 3.15 -14.61 8.66
N GLY A 70 2.54 -15.16 9.73
CA GLY A 70 2.13 -16.58 9.83
C GLY A 70 3.21 -17.53 9.32
N ASP A 71 2.83 -18.46 8.46
CA ASP A 71 3.72 -19.41 7.75
C ASP A 71 4.18 -18.88 6.37
N GLY A 72 4.06 -17.58 6.15
CA GLY A 72 4.38 -16.93 4.88
C GLY A 72 3.14 -16.75 3.98
N LEU A 73 3.38 -16.53 2.69
CA LEU A 73 2.34 -16.33 1.67
C LEU A 73 2.35 -17.54 0.71
N THR A 74 1.21 -18.19 0.54
CA THR A 74 1.06 -19.28 -0.45
C THR A 74 0.85 -18.71 -1.87
N ALA A 75 0.97 -19.57 -2.89
CA ALA A 75 0.72 -19.17 -4.28
C ALA A 75 -0.75 -18.79 -4.50
N GLU A 76 -1.69 -19.47 -3.84
CA GLU A 76 -3.12 -19.18 -3.87
C GLU A 76 -3.43 -17.83 -3.21
N GLU A 77 -2.81 -17.54 -2.06
CA GLU A 77 -2.95 -16.24 -1.39
C GLU A 77 -2.37 -15.11 -2.24
N ALA A 78 -1.21 -15.33 -2.89
CA ALA A 78 -0.64 -14.37 -3.83
C ALA A 78 -1.60 -14.09 -5.02
N ALA A 79 -2.24 -15.13 -5.56
CA ALA A 79 -3.25 -14.99 -6.60
C ALA A 79 -4.49 -14.21 -6.10
N ALA A 80 -4.90 -14.42 -4.84
CA ALA A 80 -6.01 -13.70 -4.24
C ALA A 80 -5.68 -12.20 -4.07
N ILE A 81 -4.47 -11.85 -3.58
CA ILE A 81 -4.00 -10.45 -3.49
C ILE A 81 -3.99 -9.80 -4.87
N TYR A 82 -3.43 -10.47 -5.88
CA TYR A 82 -3.42 -10.00 -7.26
C TYR A 82 -4.83 -9.72 -7.76
N SER A 83 -5.78 -10.64 -7.53
CA SER A 83 -7.17 -10.49 -7.94
C SER A 83 -7.88 -9.31 -7.25
N VAL A 84 -7.59 -9.07 -5.96
CA VAL A 84 -8.10 -7.89 -5.24
C VAL A 84 -7.56 -6.61 -5.87
N ARG A 85 -6.28 -6.58 -6.24
CA ARG A 85 -5.67 -5.42 -6.92
C ARG A 85 -6.29 -5.17 -8.29
N ALA A 86 -6.48 -6.22 -9.09
CA ALA A 86 -7.12 -6.12 -10.40
C ALA A 86 -8.54 -5.54 -10.30
N ARG A 87 -9.36 -6.02 -9.35
CA ARG A 87 -10.71 -5.46 -9.11
C ARG A 87 -10.70 -3.99 -8.71
N LYS A 88 -9.70 -3.54 -7.93
CA LYS A 88 -9.55 -2.11 -7.57
C LYS A 88 -9.24 -1.27 -8.81
N GLU A 89 -8.36 -1.75 -9.67
CA GLU A 89 -8.00 -1.07 -10.93
C GLU A 89 -9.20 -1.00 -11.88
N ASP A 90 -9.95 -2.10 -12.05
CA ASP A 90 -11.16 -2.15 -12.87
C ASP A 90 -12.22 -1.15 -12.39
N LYS A 91 -12.37 -0.96 -11.08
CA LYS A 91 -13.27 0.06 -10.54
C LYS A 91 -12.85 1.46 -10.98
N VAL A 92 -11.57 1.80 -10.81
CA VAL A 92 -11.01 3.09 -11.24
C VAL A 92 -11.11 3.27 -12.76
N ALA A 93 -10.89 2.21 -13.53
CA ALA A 93 -11.02 2.24 -14.98
C ALA A 93 -12.46 2.55 -15.45
N ARG A 94 -13.47 2.00 -14.76
CA ARG A 94 -14.89 2.31 -15.03
C ARG A 94 -15.26 3.75 -14.68
N GLU A 95 -14.57 4.35 -13.73
CA GLU A 95 -14.69 5.76 -13.38
C GLU A 95 -13.94 6.69 -14.35
N GLY A 96 -13.28 6.14 -15.39
CA GLY A 96 -12.55 6.89 -16.41
C GLY A 96 -11.11 7.28 -16.05
N ASP A 97 -10.64 6.91 -14.85
CA ASP A 97 -9.38 7.41 -14.28
C ASP A 97 -8.22 6.39 -14.30
N ARG A 98 -8.34 5.29 -15.08
CA ARG A 98 -7.36 4.19 -15.02
C ARG A 98 -5.91 4.64 -15.12
N LEU A 99 -5.58 5.50 -16.08
CA LEU A 99 -4.21 5.95 -16.34
C LEU A 99 -3.82 7.18 -15.52
N HIS A 100 -4.79 7.90 -14.96
CA HIS A 100 -4.55 9.16 -14.29
C HIS A 100 -4.82 9.13 -12.79
N ASN A 101 -5.22 7.98 -12.24
CA ASN A 101 -5.37 7.83 -10.79
C ASN A 101 -4.03 7.43 -10.17
N VAL A 102 -3.38 8.41 -9.55
CA VAL A 102 -2.04 8.28 -8.94
C VAL A 102 -1.97 7.18 -7.88
N LYS A 103 -3.08 6.96 -7.15
CA LYS A 103 -3.14 6.01 -6.06
C LYS A 103 -3.46 4.59 -6.53
N SER A 104 -4.60 4.42 -7.19
CA SER A 104 -5.15 3.10 -7.51
C SER A 104 -5.18 2.80 -9.00
N GLY A 105 -4.68 3.70 -9.85
CA GLY A 105 -4.52 3.48 -11.28
C GLY A 105 -3.40 2.50 -11.60
N HIS A 106 -3.19 2.29 -12.88
CA HIS A 106 -2.14 1.43 -13.42
C HIS A 106 -0.75 1.89 -12.97
N GLY A 107 0.02 1.01 -12.33
CA GLY A 107 1.35 1.35 -11.80
C GLY A 107 1.35 2.40 -10.67
N GLY A 108 0.19 2.64 -10.03
CA GLY A 108 0.05 3.62 -8.96
C GLY A 108 0.64 3.17 -7.62
N VAL A 109 0.47 4.03 -6.61
CA VAL A 109 0.98 3.79 -5.24
C VAL A 109 0.59 2.41 -4.71
N VAL A 110 -0.66 1.97 -4.98
CA VAL A 110 -1.18 0.68 -4.49
C VAL A 110 -0.45 -0.52 -5.11
N ASP A 111 0.06 -0.43 -6.35
CA ASP A 111 0.86 -1.51 -6.94
C ASP A 111 2.17 -1.71 -6.16
N ILE A 112 2.85 -0.62 -5.83
CA ILE A 112 4.10 -0.66 -5.07
C ILE A 112 3.87 -1.20 -3.66
N GLU A 113 2.81 -0.72 -2.99
CA GLU A 113 2.46 -1.17 -1.63
C GLU A 113 2.07 -2.64 -1.60
N PHE A 114 1.23 -3.11 -2.55
CA PHE A 114 0.80 -4.51 -2.60
C PHE A 114 1.96 -5.45 -2.89
N LEU A 115 2.86 -5.06 -3.80
CA LEU A 115 4.08 -5.82 -4.12
C LEU A 115 4.98 -5.96 -2.88
N ALA A 116 5.29 -4.84 -2.21
CA ALA A 116 6.14 -4.85 -1.02
C ALA A 116 5.50 -5.70 0.10
N GLN A 117 4.20 -5.53 0.35
CA GLN A 117 3.45 -6.28 1.35
C GLN A 117 3.41 -7.78 1.04
N ALA A 118 3.20 -8.18 -0.22
CA ALA A 118 3.19 -9.59 -0.61
C ALA A 118 4.57 -10.24 -0.36
N LEU A 119 5.66 -9.56 -0.71
CA LEU A 119 7.01 -10.04 -0.43
C LEU A 119 7.31 -10.08 1.07
N GLN A 120 6.88 -9.07 1.83
CA GLN A 120 7.02 -9.06 3.29
C GLN A 120 6.27 -10.23 3.94
N ILE A 121 5.02 -10.52 3.54
CA ILE A 121 4.27 -11.67 4.05
C ILE A 121 4.96 -12.97 3.66
N ARG A 122 5.42 -13.09 2.40
CA ARG A 122 6.08 -14.30 1.88
C ARG A 122 7.33 -14.68 2.66
N HIS A 123 8.16 -13.71 3.01
CA HIS A 123 9.50 -13.95 3.53
C HIS A 123 9.69 -13.51 4.99
N GLY A 124 8.87 -12.57 5.49
CA GLY A 124 9.00 -12.00 6.83
C GLY A 124 8.65 -12.95 7.98
N HIS A 125 8.13 -14.16 7.70
CA HIS A 125 7.99 -15.20 8.72
C HIS A 125 9.36 -15.76 9.13
N ALA A 126 10.27 -15.90 8.18
CA ALA A 126 11.63 -16.44 8.40
C ALA A 126 12.67 -15.32 8.65
N ASP A 127 12.46 -14.12 8.12
CA ASP A 127 13.38 -12.99 8.23
C ASP A 127 12.69 -11.76 8.86
N LEU A 128 13.04 -11.47 10.11
CA LEU A 128 12.45 -10.39 10.89
C LEU A 128 12.85 -8.99 10.38
N GLU A 129 13.99 -8.87 9.73
CA GLU A 129 14.49 -7.61 9.15
C GLU A 129 13.56 -7.07 8.04
N LEU A 130 12.77 -7.95 7.43
CA LEU A 130 11.80 -7.56 6.40
C LEU A 130 10.52 -6.89 6.96
N ARG A 131 10.36 -6.83 8.29
CA ARG A 131 9.14 -6.35 8.95
C ARG A 131 9.13 -4.83 9.16
N SER A 132 9.23 -4.05 8.08
CA SER A 132 9.08 -2.60 8.16
C SER A 132 7.63 -2.16 7.89
N THR A 133 7.13 -1.19 8.67
CA THR A 133 5.83 -0.52 8.43
C THR A 133 5.93 0.59 7.38
N ASN A 134 7.14 1.03 7.04
CA ASN A 134 7.42 2.03 6.02
C ASN A 134 7.66 1.37 4.66
N THR A 135 6.97 1.82 3.62
CA THR A 135 7.06 1.19 2.28
C THR A 135 8.44 1.36 1.65
N VAL A 136 9.09 2.52 1.82
CA VAL A 136 10.44 2.76 1.27
C VAL A 136 11.47 1.86 1.96
N GLU A 137 11.44 1.80 3.30
CA GLU A 137 12.30 0.91 4.07
C GLU A 137 12.04 -0.56 3.73
N ALA A 138 10.76 -0.95 3.53
CA ALA A 138 10.42 -2.31 3.10
C ALA A 138 11.08 -2.66 1.75
N ILE A 139 11.09 -1.74 0.78
CA ILE A 139 11.77 -1.92 -0.50
C ILE A 139 13.29 -2.09 -0.27
N ASP A 140 13.89 -1.27 0.61
CA ASP A 140 15.33 -1.31 0.87
C ASP A 140 15.76 -2.64 1.54
N VAL A 141 15.02 -3.11 2.54
CA VAL A 141 15.34 -4.40 3.19
C VAL A 141 15.06 -5.60 2.28
N LEU A 142 14.03 -5.53 1.41
CA LEU A 142 13.77 -6.54 0.39
C LEU A 142 14.89 -6.61 -0.67
N LEU A 143 15.50 -5.48 -1.02
CA LEU A 143 16.70 -5.45 -1.88
C LEU A 143 17.88 -6.11 -1.18
N VAL A 144 18.17 -5.74 0.08
CA VAL A 144 19.30 -6.31 0.85
C VAL A 144 19.15 -7.82 1.00
N ALA A 145 17.93 -8.31 1.23
CA ALA A 145 17.63 -9.75 1.32
C ALA A 145 17.59 -10.47 -0.05
N GLY A 146 17.77 -9.76 -1.17
CA GLY A 146 17.81 -10.37 -2.51
C GLY A 146 16.43 -10.74 -3.10
N HIS A 147 15.34 -10.27 -2.51
CA HIS A 147 13.98 -10.49 -3.03
C HIS A 147 13.58 -9.51 -4.14
N LEU A 148 14.29 -8.39 -4.23
CA LEU A 148 14.24 -7.44 -5.34
C LEU A 148 15.65 -7.27 -5.93
N THR A 149 15.72 -7.05 -7.24
CA THR A 149 16.95 -6.61 -7.89
C THR A 149 17.21 -5.12 -7.60
N THR A 150 18.46 -4.66 -7.73
CA THR A 150 18.80 -3.23 -7.59
C THR A 150 17.95 -2.36 -8.52
N HIS A 151 17.77 -2.77 -9.77
CA HIS A 151 16.93 -2.04 -10.73
C HIS A 151 15.47 -1.94 -10.26
N GLN A 152 14.87 -3.06 -9.80
CA GLN A 152 13.48 -3.06 -9.30
C GLN A 152 13.34 -2.13 -8.09
N ALA A 153 14.21 -2.26 -7.09
CA ALA A 153 14.15 -1.45 -5.88
C ALA A 153 14.31 0.05 -6.16
N ASP A 154 15.27 0.43 -7.01
CA ASP A 154 15.48 1.84 -7.38
C ASP A 154 14.27 2.44 -8.09
N ARG A 155 13.65 1.68 -9.03
CA ARG A 155 12.46 2.13 -9.75
C ARG A 155 11.25 2.26 -8.85
N LEU A 156 10.99 1.24 -8.02
CA LEU A 156 9.87 1.25 -7.07
C LEU A 156 9.98 2.41 -6.07
N ARG A 157 11.15 2.60 -5.45
CA ARG A 157 11.41 3.67 -4.49
C ARG A 157 11.26 5.05 -5.12
N ALA A 158 11.94 5.30 -6.25
CA ALA A 158 11.89 6.59 -6.93
C ALA A 158 10.48 6.93 -7.39
N THR A 159 9.72 5.94 -7.90
CA THR A 159 8.35 6.15 -8.33
C THR A 159 7.40 6.32 -7.16
N TYR A 160 7.58 5.56 -6.05
CA TYR A 160 6.76 5.73 -4.85
C TYR A 160 6.84 7.16 -4.30
N VAL A 161 8.07 7.68 -4.13
CA VAL A 161 8.30 9.06 -3.67
C VAL A 161 7.69 10.08 -4.64
N PHE A 162 7.88 9.88 -5.94
CA PHE A 162 7.30 10.74 -6.98
C PHE A 162 5.76 10.76 -6.92
N LEU A 163 5.12 9.58 -6.87
CA LEU A 163 3.66 9.48 -6.83
C LEU A 163 3.07 10.06 -5.53
N ARG A 164 3.73 9.86 -4.39
CA ARG A 164 3.32 10.47 -3.12
C ARG A 164 3.43 11.98 -3.17
N PHE A 165 4.49 12.52 -3.78
CA PHE A 165 4.62 13.96 -3.99
C PHE A 165 3.53 14.53 -4.90
N VAL A 166 3.17 13.81 -5.98
CA VAL A 166 2.05 14.20 -6.85
C VAL A 166 0.72 14.18 -6.08
N GLU A 167 0.47 13.11 -5.29
CA GLU A 167 -0.74 12.98 -4.46
C GLU A 167 -0.85 14.13 -3.46
N ASP A 168 0.22 14.48 -2.77
CA ASP A 168 0.26 15.60 -1.83
C ASP A 168 -0.08 16.94 -2.52
N ARG A 169 0.45 17.18 -3.72
CA ARG A 169 0.15 18.40 -4.48
C ARG A 169 -1.28 18.47 -4.99
N LEU A 170 -1.90 17.32 -5.29
CA LEU A 170 -3.32 17.23 -5.64
C LEU A 170 -4.21 17.59 -4.44
N GLN A 171 -3.90 17.06 -3.26
CA GLN A 171 -4.73 17.25 -2.07
C GLN A 171 -4.69 18.69 -1.51
N ILE A 172 -3.54 19.36 -1.61
CA ILE A 172 -3.37 20.75 -1.14
C ILE A 172 -4.30 21.73 -1.88
N VAL A 173 -4.68 21.43 -3.12
CA VAL A 173 -5.45 22.37 -3.97
C VAL A 173 -6.90 22.46 -3.56
N ASP A 174 -7.54 21.33 -3.29
CA ASP A 174 -9.00 21.26 -3.11
C ASP A 174 -9.42 20.89 -1.68
N ASN A 175 -8.44 20.70 -0.77
CA ASN A 175 -8.69 20.21 0.59
C ASN A 175 -9.63 18.98 0.60
N ARG A 176 -9.54 18.14 -0.43
CA ARG A 176 -10.31 16.92 -0.63
C ARG A 176 -9.37 15.77 -0.98
N PRO A 177 -9.68 14.53 -0.60
CA PRO A 177 -8.91 13.37 -0.98
C PRO A 177 -9.08 13.10 -2.49
N MET A 178 -8.28 13.78 -3.31
CA MET A 178 -8.20 13.55 -4.76
C MET A 178 -6.97 12.70 -5.08
N SER A 179 -7.17 11.70 -5.94
CA SER A 179 -6.09 10.83 -6.41
C SER A 179 -6.00 10.78 -7.94
N ALA A 180 -6.91 11.46 -8.64
CA ALA A 180 -6.90 11.56 -10.10
C ALA A 180 -6.24 12.85 -10.57
N LEU A 181 -5.41 12.77 -11.62
CA LEU A 181 -4.88 13.94 -12.30
C LEU A 181 -6.02 14.72 -12.95
N PRO A 182 -6.00 16.07 -12.94
CA PRO A 182 -7.02 16.87 -13.60
C PRO A 182 -7.10 16.59 -15.09
N SER A 183 -8.30 16.38 -15.62
CA SER A 183 -8.56 16.27 -17.07
C SER A 183 -8.63 17.66 -17.74
N ASP A 184 -8.94 18.72 -16.98
CA ASP A 184 -8.91 20.08 -17.49
C ASP A 184 -7.47 20.57 -17.72
N PRO A 185 -7.11 21.03 -18.95
CA PRO A 185 -5.74 21.46 -19.27
C PRO A 185 -5.22 22.59 -18.39
N VAL A 186 -6.08 23.52 -17.96
CA VAL A 186 -5.67 24.65 -17.11
C VAL A 186 -5.34 24.16 -15.70
N ALA A 187 -6.16 23.27 -15.13
CA ALA A 187 -5.92 22.68 -13.82
C ALA A 187 -4.68 21.78 -13.85
N LEU A 188 -4.50 20.97 -14.89
CA LEU A 188 -3.31 20.15 -15.09
C LEU A 188 -2.05 21.03 -15.19
N GLY A 189 -2.07 22.11 -15.97
CA GLY A 189 -0.94 23.03 -16.08
C GLY A 189 -0.57 23.72 -14.77
N LYS A 190 -1.57 23.98 -13.89
CA LYS A 190 -1.29 24.50 -12.54
C LYS A 190 -0.62 23.44 -11.65
N LEU A 191 -1.06 22.19 -11.70
CA LEU A 191 -0.44 21.08 -10.99
C LEU A 191 1.00 20.88 -11.47
N THR A 192 1.19 20.79 -12.78
CA THR A 192 2.48 20.61 -13.44
C THR A 192 3.52 21.61 -12.96
N ARG A 193 3.19 22.91 -12.94
CA ARG A 193 4.08 23.95 -12.43
C ARG A 193 4.41 23.80 -10.93
N ARG A 194 3.46 23.34 -10.12
CA ARG A 194 3.69 23.04 -8.69
C ARG A 194 4.61 21.85 -8.46
N LEU A 195 4.65 20.95 -9.44
CA LEU A 195 5.57 19.80 -9.44
C LEU A 195 6.95 20.15 -10.00
N GLY A 196 7.17 21.40 -10.47
CA GLY A 196 8.44 21.88 -10.98
C GLY A 196 8.67 21.61 -12.47
N TYR A 197 7.64 21.22 -13.21
CA TYR A 197 7.71 21.04 -14.66
C TYR A 197 7.24 22.31 -15.39
N GLU A 198 7.87 22.63 -16.51
CA GLU A 198 7.45 23.73 -17.38
C GLU A 198 6.22 23.35 -18.22
N GLU A 199 6.24 22.15 -18.79
CA GLU A 199 5.23 21.65 -19.73
C GLU A 199 4.48 20.43 -19.16
N SER A 200 3.13 20.41 -19.36
CA SER A 200 2.31 19.29 -18.91
C SER A 200 2.62 17.99 -19.65
N GLU A 201 3.03 18.06 -20.91
CA GLU A 201 3.41 16.91 -21.71
C GLU A 201 4.67 16.23 -21.13
N THR A 202 5.67 16.99 -20.71
CA THR A 202 6.87 16.47 -20.06
C THR A 202 6.53 15.75 -18.76
N PHE A 203 5.68 16.35 -17.93
CA PHE A 203 5.18 15.70 -16.70
C PHE A 203 4.42 14.40 -17.00
N LEU A 204 3.47 14.42 -17.93
CA LEU A 204 2.69 13.24 -18.27
C LEU A 204 3.56 12.12 -18.87
N THR A 205 4.54 12.45 -19.71
CA THR A 205 5.49 11.47 -20.26
C THR A 205 6.29 10.81 -19.15
N GLU A 206 6.82 11.58 -18.20
CA GLU A 206 7.52 11.03 -17.04
C GLU A 206 6.62 10.20 -16.14
N TYR A 207 5.39 10.66 -15.87
CA TYR A 207 4.39 9.95 -15.08
C TYR A 207 4.07 8.58 -15.70
N HIS A 208 3.73 8.53 -16.99
CA HIS A 208 3.41 7.28 -17.67
C HIS A 208 4.58 6.32 -17.72
N ARG A 209 5.78 6.80 -18.05
CA ARG A 209 6.98 5.96 -18.05
C ARG A 209 7.21 5.30 -16.68
N ARG A 210 7.07 6.06 -15.59
CA ARG A 210 7.25 5.54 -14.23
C ARG A 210 6.18 4.54 -13.83
N THR A 211 4.93 4.81 -14.15
CA THR A 211 3.82 3.91 -13.81
C THR A 211 3.86 2.62 -14.63
N GLU A 212 4.25 2.66 -15.90
CA GLU A 212 4.50 1.46 -16.71
C GLU A 212 5.63 0.60 -16.11
N GLU A 213 6.79 1.20 -15.78
CA GLU A 213 7.90 0.48 -15.15
C GLU A 213 7.48 -0.21 -13.84
N VAL A 214 6.67 0.45 -13.01
CA VAL A 214 6.12 -0.15 -11.77
C VAL A 214 5.23 -1.33 -12.10
N ARG A 215 4.37 -1.19 -13.10
CA ARG A 215 3.46 -2.26 -13.50
C ARG A 215 4.20 -3.49 -14.00
N ASP A 216 5.21 -3.31 -14.83
CA ASP A 216 6.05 -4.40 -15.31
C ASP A 216 6.71 -5.15 -14.15
N ILE A 217 7.25 -4.43 -13.17
CA ILE A 217 7.84 -5.01 -11.96
C ILE A 217 6.78 -5.75 -11.13
N PHE A 218 5.60 -5.17 -10.97
CA PHE A 218 4.48 -5.80 -10.26
C PHE A 218 4.07 -7.13 -10.89
N GLU A 219 3.89 -7.16 -12.21
CA GLU A 219 3.53 -8.37 -12.96
C GLU A 219 4.62 -9.46 -12.85
N ASP A 220 5.90 -9.08 -12.98
CA ASP A 220 7.03 -10.00 -12.83
C ASP A 220 7.06 -10.64 -11.43
N VAL A 221 6.95 -9.81 -10.38
CA VAL A 221 6.97 -10.30 -8.99
C VAL A 221 5.76 -11.20 -8.71
N PHE A 222 4.56 -10.78 -9.07
CA PHE A 222 3.36 -11.60 -8.82
C PHE A 222 3.32 -12.87 -9.69
N THR A 223 3.90 -12.88 -10.87
CA THR A 223 4.07 -14.10 -11.67
C THR A 223 4.96 -15.10 -10.94
N ARG A 224 6.07 -14.67 -10.35
CA ARG A 224 6.93 -15.54 -9.53
C ARG A 224 6.23 -16.02 -8.26
N LEU A 225 5.53 -15.14 -7.54
CA LEU A 225 4.82 -15.51 -6.30
C LEU A 225 3.71 -16.54 -6.54
N ARG A 226 3.00 -16.44 -7.66
CA ARG A 226 1.92 -17.37 -8.04
C ARG A 226 2.44 -18.69 -8.64
N GLY A 227 3.64 -18.68 -9.21
CA GLY A 227 4.28 -19.86 -9.80
C GLY A 227 5.18 -20.65 -8.85
N ALA A 228 5.40 -20.15 -7.63
CA ALA A 228 6.20 -20.82 -6.61
C ALA A 228 5.35 -21.87 -5.86
N GLY A 229 5.00 -22.96 -6.54
CA GLY A 229 4.38 -24.17 -6.00
C GLY A 229 5.32 -25.37 -6.15
#